data_d86ec2136a118d07f415d093a7e23bf6
#
_entry.id   d86ec2136a118d07f415d093a7e23bf6
#
_cell.length_a   1.000
_cell.length_b   1.000
_cell.length_c   1.000
_cell.angle_alpha   90.00
_cell.angle_beta   90.00
_cell.angle_gamma   90.00
#
_symmetry.space_group_name_H-M   'P 1'
#
loop_
_entity.id
_entity.type
_entity.pdbx_description
1 polymer ?
#
loop_
_entity_poly.entity_id
_entity_poly.type
_entity_poly.pdbx_seq_one_letter_code
_entity_poly.pdbx_strand_id
1 'polypeptide(L)'
;EEKGFGVYPDFDFSYVHNQKSFDGLKLSRDIVKTIDNRYSSLREYDPSLQAYVSYYTLCVSPSVYSQFYTKFAKNYLKDNTKSISISTIGNTLNSDFDSDEPYNRNDAKKFTEEFLAAVKSDVASVMSDKGNVYTWQYIDKMLNVSLQSSRSLYASASVPFMGVVLHGSVEFAGTALNMAGDVDYDLLKAIENGAGIYFILSYDNTELLKEDFMLSKYYSVRYDIWHDELIQRYNELNELLRDVQTSLITGHEFLIGERVPTDAERAADAVADAEAKREADEKAAEEARKDAMKAMREEYVAGNIAAGQTIEYTVEEKPARETDGYKYTKYTSDDNSIVLVTYENGKRFILNYNNFDITTVVDGETYTVGSYGYTVIQ
;
A
#
# COMPACT_ATOMS: atom_id res chain seq x y z
N GLU A 1 11.90 19.78 20.66
CA GLU A 1 13.06 18.97 21.04
C GLU A 1 13.12 18.73 22.56
N GLU A 2 12.86 19.70 23.42
CA GLU A 2 12.87 19.53 24.89
C GLU A 2 11.92 18.41 25.39
N LYS A 3 10.88 18.09 24.64
CA LYS A 3 9.92 16.99 24.92
C LYS A 3 10.30 15.66 24.25
N GLY A 4 11.48 15.55 23.64
CA GLY A 4 11.95 14.35 22.96
C GLY A 4 11.46 14.18 21.51
N PHE A 5 10.78 15.19 20.93
CA PHE A 5 10.35 15.15 19.53
C PHE A 5 11.49 15.62 18.60
N GLY A 6 11.68 14.93 17.48
CA GLY A 6 12.46 15.43 16.36
C GLY A 6 11.68 16.52 15.61
N VAL A 7 12.33 17.64 15.34
CA VAL A 7 11.73 18.73 14.53
C VAL A 7 12.57 18.91 13.28
N TYR A 8 11.95 18.77 12.12
CA TYR A 8 12.60 18.84 10.81
C TYR A 8 12.01 20.01 10.00
N PRO A 9 12.50 21.24 10.19
CA PRO A 9 12.10 22.35 9.33
C PRO A 9 12.43 22.04 7.87
N ASP A 10 11.46 22.26 6.98
CA ASP A 10 11.58 21.92 5.56
C ASP A 10 12.06 23.10 4.73
N PHE A 11 13.06 22.85 3.88
CA PHE A 11 13.63 23.84 2.97
C PHE A 11 13.87 23.25 1.60
N ASP A 12 13.43 23.95 0.58
CA ASP A 12 13.59 23.55 -0.81
C ASP A 12 14.76 24.28 -1.48
N PHE A 13 15.73 23.51 -1.95
CA PHE A 13 16.87 24.01 -2.74
C PHE A 13 16.74 23.68 -4.23
N SER A 14 15.78 22.82 -4.59
CA SER A 14 15.61 22.32 -5.96
C SER A 14 14.75 23.21 -6.83
N TYR A 15 13.88 23.98 -6.21
CA TYR A 15 12.89 24.79 -6.92
C TYR A 15 12.85 26.23 -6.40
N VAL A 16 12.57 27.16 -7.32
CA VAL A 16 12.29 28.55 -6.99
C VAL A 16 10.95 28.95 -7.57
N HIS A 17 10.10 29.50 -6.71
CA HIS A 17 8.80 29.99 -7.08
C HIS A 17 8.78 31.51 -7.03
N ASN A 18 8.43 32.16 -8.14
CA ASN A 18 8.20 33.60 -8.25
C ASN A 18 9.33 34.48 -7.67
N GLN A 19 10.41 34.62 -8.40
CA GLN A 19 11.61 35.33 -8.01
C GLN A 19 11.36 36.84 -7.73
N LYS A 20 11.18 37.19 -6.47
CA LYS A 20 11.16 38.59 -6.00
C LYS A 20 12.18 38.88 -4.90
N SER A 21 12.96 37.88 -4.48
CA SER A 21 13.93 38.00 -3.41
C SER A 21 15.33 38.29 -3.96
N PHE A 22 16.09 39.14 -3.24
CA PHE A 22 17.48 39.43 -3.54
C PHE A 22 18.42 38.43 -2.86
N ASP A 23 18.17 37.15 -3.03
CA ASP A 23 18.97 36.07 -2.45
C ASP A 23 20.26 35.77 -3.22
N GLY A 24 20.44 36.44 -4.36
CA GLY A 24 21.58 36.27 -5.24
C GLY A 24 21.39 35.25 -6.35
N LEU A 25 20.18 34.67 -6.49
CA LEU A 25 19.83 33.81 -7.60
C LEU A 25 19.77 34.60 -8.90
N LYS A 26 20.43 34.10 -9.95
CA LYS A 26 20.40 34.64 -11.30
C LYS A 26 19.79 33.63 -12.25
N LEU A 27 18.61 33.93 -12.80
CA LEU A 27 17.89 32.99 -13.69
C LEU A 27 18.75 32.47 -14.83
N SER A 28 19.55 33.34 -15.45
CA SER A 28 20.38 32.98 -16.59
C SER A 28 21.51 32.00 -16.28
N ARG A 29 21.92 31.88 -15.01
CA ARG A 29 23.03 31.03 -14.57
C ARG A 29 22.57 29.88 -13.71
N ASP A 30 21.60 30.13 -12.80
CA ASP A 30 21.31 29.24 -11.68
C ASP A 30 20.09 28.33 -11.94
N ILE A 31 19.40 28.52 -13.09
CA ILE A 31 18.23 27.71 -13.48
C ILE A 31 18.61 26.74 -14.57
N VAL A 32 18.26 25.47 -14.39
CA VAL A 32 18.43 24.39 -15.37
C VAL A 32 17.80 24.78 -16.71
N LYS A 33 18.52 24.59 -17.80
CA LYS A 33 18.03 24.81 -19.15
C LYS A 33 17.72 23.52 -19.88
N THR A 34 16.66 23.55 -20.64
CA THR A 34 16.26 22.48 -21.58
C THR A 34 17.08 22.55 -22.87
N ILE A 35 17.05 21.51 -23.68
CA ILE A 35 17.82 21.41 -24.94
C ILE A 35 17.48 22.53 -25.93
N ASP A 36 16.31 23.12 -25.83
CA ASP A 36 15.87 24.28 -26.63
C ASP A 36 16.14 25.63 -25.91
N ASN A 37 17.07 25.63 -24.96
CA ASN A 37 17.55 26.78 -24.20
C ASN A 37 16.44 27.57 -23.43
N ARG A 38 15.36 26.89 -23.05
CA ARG A 38 14.34 27.44 -22.14
C ARG A 38 14.61 27.04 -20.70
N TYR A 39 14.14 27.84 -19.77
CA TYR A 39 14.21 27.49 -18.35
C TYR A 39 13.34 26.25 -18.08
N SER A 40 13.93 25.28 -17.38
CA SER A 40 13.21 24.12 -16.91
C SER A 40 12.25 24.50 -15.79
N SER A 41 11.00 24.04 -15.88
CA SER A 41 9.96 24.31 -14.87
C SER A 41 9.26 23.02 -14.48
N LEU A 42 8.77 22.98 -13.25
CA LEU A 42 7.91 21.89 -12.77
C LEU A 42 6.60 21.91 -13.57
N ARG A 43 6.20 20.72 -14.02
CA ARG A 43 4.91 20.50 -14.68
C ARG A 43 4.25 19.31 -14.04
N GLU A 44 3.00 19.46 -13.70
CA GLU A 44 2.17 18.39 -13.16
C GLU A 44 0.99 18.12 -14.11
N TYR A 45 0.63 16.84 -14.27
CA TYR A 45 -0.52 16.48 -15.07
C TYR A 45 -1.79 16.67 -14.24
N ASP A 46 -2.69 17.52 -14.73
CA ASP A 46 -4.01 17.70 -14.14
C ASP A 46 -5.01 16.77 -14.83
N PRO A 47 -5.57 15.76 -14.13
CA PRO A 47 -6.54 14.84 -14.72
C PRO A 47 -7.86 15.53 -15.11
N SER A 48 -8.24 16.60 -14.43
CA SER A 48 -9.48 17.32 -14.70
C SER A 48 -9.38 18.16 -15.97
N LEU A 49 -8.21 18.73 -16.22
CA LEU A 49 -7.91 19.49 -17.44
C LEU A 49 -7.37 18.61 -18.57
N GLN A 50 -7.03 17.35 -18.29
CA GLN A 50 -6.35 16.43 -19.22
C GLN A 50 -5.10 17.05 -19.87
N ALA A 51 -4.37 17.88 -19.12
CA ALA A 51 -3.24 18.64 -19.59
C ALA A 51 -2.13 18.77 -18.53
N TYR A 52 -0.91 19.00 -19.00
CA TYR A 52 0.18 19.39 -18.10
C TYR A 52 0.09 20.88 -17.78
N VAL A 53 -0.03 21.19 -16.50
CA VAL A 53 -0.02 22.56 -15.98
C VAL A 53 1.38 22.95 -15.53
N SER A 54 1.85 24.11 -15.92
CA SER A 54 3.12 24.68 -15.47
C SER A 54 2.87 25.69 -14.34
N TYR A 55 3.57 25.50 -13.23
CA TYR A 55 3.37 26.30 -12.02
C TYR A 55 4.31 27.50 -11.89
N TYR A 56 4.99 27.91 -12.94
CA TYR A 56 6.04 28.94 -12.83
C TYR A 56 7.13 28.64 -11.79
N THR A 57 7.25 27.39 -11.39
CA THR A 57 8.26 26.90 -10.47
C THR A 57 9.45 26.44 -11.28
N LEU A 58 10.56 27.16 -11.18
CA LEU A 58 11.76 26.89 -11.96
C LEU A 58 12.68 25.92 -11.24
N CYS A 59 13.35 25.04 -12.00
CA CYS A 59 14.30 24.08 -11.46
C CYS A 59 15.67 24.74 -11.26
N VAL A 60 16.11 24.83 -10.01
CA VAL A 60 17.45 25.33 -9.67
C VAL A 60 18.50 24.29 -10.09
N SER A 61 19.61 24.77 -10.64
CA SER A 61 20.72 23.92 -11.06
C SER A 61 21.40 23.27 -9.85
N PRO A 62 21.59 21.96 -9.80
CA PRO A 62 22.36 21.27 -8.74
C PRO A 62 23.77 21.84 -8.53
N SER A 63 24.39 22.39 -9.56
CA SER A 63 25.72 23.01 -9.47
C SER A 63 25.82 24.16 -8.47
N VAL A 64 24.69 24.78 -8.13
CA VAL A 64 24.64 25.93 -7.18
C VAL A 64 24.04 25.58 -5.83
N TYR A 65 23.57 24.37 -5.56
CA TYR A 65 22.98 23.98 -4.28
C TYR A 65 23.91 24.25 -3.10
N SER A 66 25.18 23.82 -3.18
CA SER A 66 26.18 24.03 -2.12
C SER A 66 26.44 25.51 -1.86
N GLN A 67 26.38 26.38 -2.89
CA GLN A 67 26.54 27.83 -2.74
C GLN A 67 25.37 28.41 -1.95
N PHE A 68 24.14 28.06 -2.23
CA PHE A 68 22.96 28.54 -1.52
C PHE A 68 22.91 27.98 -0.10
N TYR A 69 23.24 26.71 0.07
CA TYR A 69 23.31 26.09 1.38
C TYR A 69 24.34 26.78 2.30
N THR A 70 25.53 27.09 1.81
CA THR A 70 26.55 27.75 2.59
C THR A 70 26.08 29.13 3.12
N LYS A 71 25.26 29.83 2.37
CA LYS A 71 24.66 31.10 2.81
C LYS A 71 23.56 30.87 3.86
N PHE A 72 22.72 29.90 3.61
CA PHE A 72 21.61 29.48 4.47
C PHE A 72 22.12 28.96 5.82
N ALA A 73 23.08 28.05 5.82
CA ALA A 73 23.63 27.40 7.00
C ALA A 73 24.19 28.37 8.04
N LYS A 74 24.78 29.49 7.60
CA LYS A 74 25.32 30.55 8.49
C LYS A 74 24.30 31.09 9.51
N ASN A 75 23.04 31.11 9.15
CA ASN A 75 21.98 31.57 10.04
C ASN A 75 21.25 30.37 10.67
N TYR A 76 20.94 29.33 9.89
CA TYR A 76 20.23 28.15 10.35
C TYR A 76 20.90 27.45 11.54
N LEU A 77 22.21 27.28 11.47
CA LEU A 77 22.99 26.61 12.53
C LEU A 77 23.15 27.42 13.80
N LYS A 78 22.89 28.75 13.78
CA LYS A 78 22.93 29.58 14.98
C LYS A 78 21.80 29.28 15.96
N ASP A 79 20.67 28.84 15.47
CA ASP A 79 19.48 28.54 16.26
C ASP A 79 19.55 27.15 16.91
N ASN A 80 20.72 26.48 16.87
CA ASN A 80 20.98 25.17 17.45
C ASN A 80 20.07 24.04 16.91
N THR A 81 19.54 24.21 15.70
CA THR A 81 18.69 23.22 15.03
C THR A 81 19.51 22.03 14.61
N LYS A 82 19.12 20.86 15.06
CA LYS A 82 19.89 19.60 14.88
C LYS A 82 19.45 18.78 13.68
N SER A 83 18.35 19.13 13.05
CA SER A 83 17.73 18.33 11.99
C SER A 83 17.17 19.22 10.91
N ILE A 84 17.14 18.75 9.67
CA ILE A 84 16.60 19.48 8.52
C ILE A 84 15.80 18.53 7.63
N SER A 85 14.74 19.05 7.01
CA SER A 85 14.07 18.41 5.88
C SER A 85 14.45 19.13 4.58
N ILE A 86 14.79 18.35 3.56
CA ILE A 86 15.09 18.78 2.19
C ILE A 86 14.24 17.95 1.24
N SER A 87 12.96 18.29 1.18
CA SER A 87 11.90 17.44 0.62
C SER A 87 12.14 17.06 -0.84
N THR A 88 12.67 17.94 -1.68
CA THR A 88 12.66 17.75 -3.14
C THR A 88 13.97 17.24 -3.74
N ILE A 89 15.07 17.34 -3.03
CA ILE A 89 16.42 17.01 -3.57
C ILE A 89 16.58 15.51 -3.85
N GLY A 90 15.94 14.66 -3.08
CA GLY A 90 16.15 13.22 -3.15
C GLY A 90 15.71 12.56 -4.46
N ASN A 91 14.78 13.14 -5.20
CA ASN A 91 14.10 12.47 -6.32
C ASN A 91 14.33 13.11 -7.70
N THR A 92 15.03 14.23 -7.77
CA THR A 92 15.32 14.92 -9.03
C THR A 92 16.74 14.65 -9.53
N LEU A 93 16.89 14.43 -10.82
CA LEU A 93 18.18 14.20 -11.47
C LEU A 93 18.11 14.72 -12.92
N ASN A 94 18.47 15.98 -13.10
CA ASN A 94 18.36 16.69 -14.37
C ASN A 94 19.72 16.90 -15.04
N SER A 95 19.77 16.84 -16.38
CA SER A 95 20.87 17.43 -17.16
C SER A 95 20.58 18.92 -17.35
N ASP A 96 21.62 19.73 -17.46
CA ASP A 96 21.54 21.14 -17.84
C ASP A 96 22.13 21.32 -19.24
N PHE A 97 21.40 21.97 -20.12
CA PHE A 97 21.83 22.27 -21.48
C PHE A 97 22.25 23.76 -21.63
N ASP A 98 22.72 24.35 -20.50
CA ASP A 98 23.30 25.69 -20.58
C ASP A 98 24.44 25.72 -21.62
N SER A 99 24.45 26.77 -22.45
CA SER A 99 25.46 26.91 -23.52
C SER A 99 26.87 27.14 -22.98
N ASP A 100 27.00 27.74 -21.80
CA ASP A 100 28.27 28.12 -21.21
C ASP A 100 28.83 27.02 -20.29
N GLU A 101 27.98 26.41 -19.48
CA GLU A 101 28.35 25.40 -18.49
C GLU A 101 27.38 24.18 -18.50
N PRO A 102 27.32 23.42 -19.62
CA PRO A 102 26.44 22.25 -19.68
C PRO A 102 26.95 21.11 -18.81
N TYR A 103 26.03 20.34 -18.21
CA TYR A 103 26.36 19.12 -17.51
C TYR A 103 25.31 18.02 -17.72
N ASN A 104 25.70 16.78 -17.55
CA ASN A 104 24.84 15.63 -17.68
C ASN A 104 24.30 15.17 -16.30
N ARG A 105 23.39 14.16 -16.29
CA ARG A 105 22.82 13.62 -15.06
C ARG A 105 23.86 13.06 -14.08
N ASN A 106 24.99 12.54 -14.56
CA ASN A 106 26.01 12.01 -13.67
C ASN A 106 26.76 13.14 -12.95
N ASP A 107 26.94 14.29 -13.61
CA ASP A 107 27.50 15.49 -12.97
C ASP A 107 26.49 16.09 -11.98
N ALA A 108 25.20 16.17 -12.35
CA ALA A 108 24.13 16.56 -11.43
C ALA A 108 24.09 15.68 -10.16
N LYS A 109 24.28 14.38 -10.31
CA LYS A 109 24.41 13.45 -9.19
C LYS A 109 25.56 13.86 -8.26
N LYS A 110 26.76 14.12 -8.79
CA LYS A 110 27.92 14.53 -7.99
C LYS A 110 27.64 15.82 -7.21
N PHE A 111 27.09 16.84 -7.87
CA PHE A 111 26.73 18.10 -7.19
C PHE A 111 25.73 17.89 -6.05
N THR A 112 24.75 17.01 -6.28
CA THR A 112 23.76 16.66 -5.26
C THR A 112 24.40 15.89 -4.09
N GLU A 113 25.30 14.95 -4.37
CA GLU A 113 26.03 14.21 -3.33
C GLU A 113 26.94 15.13 -2.51
N GLU A 114 27.65 16.08 -3.15
CA GLU A 114 28.47 17.08 -2.46
C GLU A 114 27.61 17.97 -1.54
N PHE A 115 26.46 18.41 -2.04
CA PHE A 115 25.50 19.19 -1.24
C PHE A 115 25.00 18.39 -0.03
N LEU A 116 24.53 17.14 -0.23
CA LEU A 116 24.00 16.30 0.83
C LEU A 116 25.08 15.95 1.87
N ALA A 117 26.30 15.71 1.43
CA ALA A 117 27.44 15.47 2.33
C ALA A 117 27.70 16.70 3.22
N ALA A 118 27.64 17.90 2.67
CA ALA A 118 27.79 19.13 3.44
C ALA A 118 26.65 19.31 4.46
N VAL A 119 25.40 19.10 4.04
CA VAL A 119 24.23 19.13 4.95
C VAL A 119 24.40 18.12 6.07
N LYS A 120 24.74 16.85 5.75
CA LYS A 120 24.90 15.78 6.73
C LYS A 120 26.04 16.01 7.72
N SER A 121 27.08 16.76 7.32
CA SER A 121 28.17 17.14 8.23
C SER A 121 27.75 18.21 9.24
N ASP A 122 26.79 19.04 8.92
CA ASP A 122 26.37 20.19 9.72
C ASP A 122 25.22 19.88 10.67
N VAL A 123 24.37 18.88 10.34
CA VAL A 123 23.20 18.49 11.14
C VAL A 123 23.24 17.01 11.55
N ALA A 124 22.56 16.68 12.65
CA ALA A 124 22.52 15.33 13.17
C ALA A 124 21.62 14.41 12.36
N SER A 125 20.53 14.95 11.79
CA SER A 125 19.54 14.15 11.04
C SER A 125 18.96 14.91 9.86
N VAL A 126 18.86 14.20 8.73
CA VAL A 126 18.33 14.71 7.46
C VAL A 126 17.09 13.91 7.06
N MET A 127 16.02 14.62 6.71
CA MET A 127 14.79 14.04 6.17
C MET A 127 14.58 14.47 4.71
N SER A 128 14.02 13.59 3.89
CA SER A 128 13.65 13.92 2.50
C SER A 128 12.27 13.37 2.14
N ASP A 129 11.68 13.91 1.07
CA ASP A 129 10.51 13.35 0.40
C ASP A 129 10.98 12.47 -0.75
N LYS A 130 10.84 11.14 -0.61
CA LYS A 130 11.43 10.14 -1.50
C LYS A 130 12.97 10.19 -1.49
N GLY A 131 13.59 9.41 -2.36
CA GLY A 131 15.04 9.43 -2.53
C GLY A 131 15.53 8.41 -3.54
N ASN A 132 16.34 8.86 -4.48
CA ASN A 132 17.11 7.98 -5.35
C ASN A 132 18.22 7.28 -4.56
N VAL A 133 18.60 6.07 -4.94
CA VAL A 133 19.58 5.22 -4.21
C VAL A 133 20.85 5.97 -3.81
N TYR A 134 21.37 6.84 -4.68
CA TYR A 134 22.61 7.58 -4.38
C TYR A 134 22.48 8.59 -3.22
N THR A 135 21.25 8.97 -2.83
CA THR A 135 21.01 9.88 -1.71
C THR A 135 20.88 9.17 -0.37
N TRP A 136 20.57 7.88 -0.33
CA TRP A 136 20.22 7.15 0.89
C TRP A 136 21.31 7.20 1.98
N GLN A 137 22.57 7.22 1.60
CA GLN A 137 23.68 7.31 2.56
C GLN A 137 23.75 8.64 3.33
N TYR A 138 23.01 9.65 2.90
CA TYR A 138 22.97 10.99 3.52
C TYR A 138 21.66 11.27 4.26
N ILE A 139 20.66 10.38 4.12
CA ILE A 139 19.30 10.60 4.59
C ILE A 139 18.99 9.62 5.71
N ASP A 140 18.43 10.11 6.82
CA ASP A 140 18.04 9.29 7.96
C ASP A 140 16.55 8.93 7.94
N LYS A 141 15.72 9.81 7.35
CA LYS A 141 14.25 9.64 7.28
C LYS A 141 13.73 9.96 5.89
N MET A 142 12.85 9.12 5.37
CA MET A 142 12.21 9.35 4.06
C MET A 142 10.69 9.27 4.18
N LEU A 143 9.99 10.24 3.60
CA LEU A 143 8.54 10.24 3.43
C LEU A 143 8.17 9.92 1.98
N ASN A 144 6.92 9.56 1.73
CA ASN A 144 6.37 9.26 0.40
C ASN A 144 7.15 8.20 -0.38
N VAL A 145 7.75 7.23 0.33
CA VAL A 145 8.40 6.09 -0.31
C VAL A 145 7.33 5.21 -0.95
N SER A 146 7.55 4.77 -2.18
CA SER A 146 6.62 3.86 -2.83
C SER A 146 6.70 2.47 -2.20
N LEU A 147 5.65 2.06 -1.50
CA LEU A 147 5.55 0.75 -0.81
C LEU A 147 5.04 -0.36 -1.73
N GLN A 148 4.78 -0.07 -2.99
CA GLN A 148 4.26 -1.03 -3.97
C GLN A 148 4.84 -0.77 -5.36
N SER A 149 4.71 -1.76 -6.24
CA SER A 149 5.14 -1.63 -7.65
C SER A 149 4.24 -0.66 -8.43
N SER A 150 4.74 -0.21 -9.58
CA SER A 150 3.96 0.63 -10.51
C SER A 150 2.76 -0.06 -11.16
N ARG A 151 2.52 -1.35 -10.85
CA ARG A 151 1.46 -2.19 -11.44
C ARG A 151 1.45 -2.15 -12.97
N SER A 152 2.64 -2.16 -13.59
CA SER A 152 2.74 -2.22 -15.05
C SER A 152 2.17 -3.55 -15.57
N LEU A 153 1.80 -3.59 -16.84
CA LEU A 153 1.25 -4.80 -17.50
C LEU A 153 2.13 -6.07 -17.36
N TYR A 154 3.41 -5.89 -17.08
CA TYR A 154 4.37 -6.98 -16.93
C TYR A 154 4.66 -7.38 -15.48
N ALA A 155 4.06 -6.70 -14.50
CA ALA A 155 4.23 -7.00 -13.08
C ALA A 155 3.01 -7.78 -12.58
N SER A 156 3.21 -9.06 -12.26
CA SER A 156 2.16 -9.94 -11.73
C SER A 156 1.89 -9.70 -10.24
N ALA A 157 2.91 -9.23 -9.51
CA ALA A 157 2.82 -9.01 -8.06
C ALA A 157 3.70 -7.83 -7.62
N SER A 158 3.40 -7.28 -6.45
CA SER A 158 4.22 -6.28 -5.78
C SER A 158 4.94 -6.94 -4.61
N VAL A 159 6.26 -6.83 -4.58
CA VAL A 159 7.08 -7.24 -3.44
C VAL A 159 7.54 -6.02 -2.64
N PRO A 160 7.80 -6.11 -1.32
CA PRO A 160 8.20 -4.99 -0.48
C PRO A 160 9.68 -4.65 -0.67
N PHE A 161 10.09 -4.33 -1.91
CA PHE A 161 11.48 -4.09 -2.25
C PHE A 161 12.12 -2.99 -1.39
N MET A 162 11.39 -1.90 -1.16
CA MET A 162 11.90 -0.79 -0.33
C MET A 162 12.04 -1.22 1.13
N GLY A 163 11.08 -2.00 1.66
CA GLY A 163 11.19 -2.59 2.99
C GLY A 163 12.42 -3.48 3.14
N VAL A 164 12.64 -4.40 2.21
CA VAL A 164 13.79 -5.32 2.25
C VAL A 164 15.13 -4.56 2.22
N VAL A 165 15.21 -3.43 1.52
CA VAL A 165 16.47 -2.68 1.34
C VAL A 165 16.70 -1.65 2.45
N LEU A 166 15.66 -0.95 2.90
CA LEU A 166 15.79 0.21 3.79
C LEU A 166 15.51 -0.10 5.25
N HIS A 167 14.65 -1.07 5.54
CA HIS A 167 14.23 -1.35 6.91
C HIS A 167 15.41 -1.72 7.80
N GLY A 168 15.47 -1.16 8.99
CA GLY A 168 16.59 -1.30 9.91
C GLY A 168 17.76 -0.33 9.66
N SER A 169 17.81 0.35 8.50
CA SER A 169 18.90 1.29 8.14
C SER A 169 18.44 2.73 7.98
N VAL A 170 17.27 2.95 7.39
CA VAL A 170 16.67 4.27 7.17
C VAL A 170 15.23 4.19 7.65
N GLU A 171 14.81 5.15 8.45
CA GLU A 171 13.38 5.28 8.79
C GLU A 171 12.61 5.80 7.58
N PHE A 172 11.52 5.15 7.21
CA PHE A 172 10.71 5.60 6.07
C PHE A 172 9.22 5.35 6.27
N ALA A 173 8.43 6.14 5.56
CA ALA A 173 6.98 6.02 5.51
C ALA A 173 6.47 6.09 4.07
N GLY A 174 5.33 5.48 3.81
CA GLY A 174 4.61 5.56 2.55
C GLY A 174 3.97 6.92 2.33
N THR A 175 2.83 6.96 1.65
CA THR A 175 2.00 8.16 1.51
C THR A 175 1.40 8.56 2.86
N ALA A 176 1.14 9.87 3.06
CA ALA A 176 0.44 10.34 4.25
C ALA A 176 -0.90 9.63 4.39
N LEU A 177 -1.17 9.03 5.56
CA LEU A 177 -2.30 8.11 5.73
C LEU A 177 -3.66 8.82 5.55
N ASN A 178 -3.76 10.08 5.97
CA ASN A 178 -4.96 10.90 5.73
C ASN A 178 -5.08 11.46 4.30
N MET A 179 -4.15 11.12 3.42
CA MET A 179 -4.22 11.41 1.98
C MET A 179 -4.39 10.12 1.16
N ALA A 180 -4.46 8.97 1.81
CA ALA A 180 -4.66 7.68 1.18
C ALA A 180 -6.07 7.54 0.61
N GLY A 181 -6.20 6.82 -0.48
CA GLY A 181 -7.51 6.44 -1.04
C GLY A 181 -8.15 5.28 -0.28
N ASP A 182 -7.34 4.45 0.36
CA ASP A 182 -7.73 3.32 1.18
C ASP A 182 -6.73 3.20 2.36
N VAL A 183 -7.18 3.62 3.53
CA VAL A 183 -6.37 3.71 4.75
C VAL A 183 -5.93 2.33 5.24
N ASP A 184 -6.82 1.35 5.21
CA ASP A 184 -6.55 0.00 5.69
C ASP A 184 -5.55 -0.72 4.76
N TYR A 185 -5.71 -0.54 3.46
CA TYR A 185 -4.75 -1.07 2.47
C TYR A 185 -3.34 -0.47 2.66
N ASP A 186 -3.24 0.85 2.82
CA ASP A 186 -1.95 1.53 3.02
C ASP A 186 -1.32 1.18 4.37
N LEU A 187 -2.12 0.93 5.41
CA LEU A 187 -1.64 0.40 6.69
C LEU A 187 -1.04 -1.01 6.53
N LEU A 188 -1.71 -1.90 5.81
CA LEU A 188 -1.16 -3.23 5.50
C LEU A 188 0.15 -3.13 4.71
N LYS A 189 0.25 -2.19 3.76
CA LYS A 189 1.51 -1.92 3.04
C LYS A 189 2.60 -1.39 3.96
N ALA A 190 2.27 -0.60 4.96
CA ALA A 190 3.23 -0.18 5.97
C ALA A 190 3.75 -1.39 6.79
N ILE A 191 2.86 -2.28 7.24
CA ILE A 191 3.24 -3.52 7.95
C ILE A 191 4.10 -4.42 7.05
N GLU A 192 3.73 -4.62 5.79
CA GLU A 192 4.47 -5.45 4.83
C GLU A 192 5.91 -4.98 4.62
N ASN A 193 6.12 -3.65 4.62
CA ASN A 193 7.43 -3.05 4.39
C ASN A 193 8.20 -2.70 5.68
N GLY A 194 7.59 -2.85 6.86
CA GLY A 194 8.16 -2.34 8.11
C GLY A 194 8.23 -0.80 8.15
N ALA A 195 7.39 -0.14 7.37
CA ALA A 195 7.37 1.32 7.24
C ALA A 195 6.62 1.98 8.39
N GLY A 196 7.00 3.20 8.73
CA GLY A 196 6.21 4.08 9.58
C GLY A 196 5.00 4.66 8.84
N ILE A 197 4.16 5.36 9.59
CA ILE A 197 3.07 6.18 9.04
C ILE A 197 3.27 7.64 9.41
N TYR A 198 2.69 8.55 8.61
CA TYR A 198 2.63 9.96 8.95
C TYR A 198 1.32 10.58 8.47
N PHE A 199 1.00 11.74 8.99
CA PHE A 199 -0.18 12.52 8.64
C PHE A 199 0.24 13.94 8.26
N ILE A 200 -0.44 14.52 7.30
CA ILE A 200 -0.33 15.95 6.97
C ILE A 200 -1.42 16.67 7.77
N LEU A 201 -1.03 17.59 8.63
CA LEU A 201 -1.94 18.25 9.54
C LEU A 201 -1.80 19.77 9.47
N SER A 202 -2.93 20.46 9.52
CA SER A 202 -2.99 21.90 9.70
C SER A 202 -3.74 22.24 10.99
N TYR A 203 -3.24 23.23 11.70
CA TYR A 203 -3.91 23.74 12.89
C TYR A 203 -5.14 24.58 12.53
N ASP A 204 -5.04 25.39 11.49
CA ASP A 204 -6.09 26.32 11.07
C ASP A 204 -7.01 25.70 10.00
N ASN A 205 -8.10 26.40 9.70
CA ASN A 205 -9.09 25.99 8.71
C ASN A 205 -8.48 25.93 7.31
N THR A 206 -8.62 24.78 6.67
CA THR A 206 -8.05 24.49 5.36
C THR A 206 -9.07 24.52 4.22
N GLU A 207 -10.33 24.87 4.49
CA GLU A 207 -11.38 24.84 3.47
C GLU A 207 -11.10 25.79 2.29
N LEU A 208 -10.50 26.95 2.57
CA LEU A 208 -10.11 27.92 1.54
C LEU A 208 -9.01 27.40 0.59
N LEU A 209 -8.28 26.37 0.97
CA LEU A 209 -7.28 25.76 0.10
C LEU A 209 -7.89 25.12 -1.15
N LYS A 210 -9.19 24.82 -1.14
CA LYS A 210 -9.92 24.35 -2.33
C LYS A 210 -9.86 25.32 -3.51
N GLU A 211 -9.70 26.61 -3.23
CA GLU A 211 -9.63 27.66 -4.24
C GLU A 211 -8.24 27.80 -4.89
N ASP A 212 -7.21 27.25 -4.24
CA ASP A 212 -5.84 27.22 -4.77
C ASP A 212 -5.58 25.88 -5.43
N PHE A 213 -5.29 25.90 -6.73
CA PHE A 213 -5.06 24.69 -7.51
C PHE A 213 -3.94 23.80 -6.96
N MET A 214 -2.85 24.37 -6.44
CA MET A 214 -1.72 23.61 -5.90
C MET A 214 -2.00 23.05 -4.50
N LEU A 215 -2.83 23.72 -3.73
CA LEU A 215 -3.11 23.40 -2.33
C LEU A 215 -4.46 22.71 -2.14
N SER A 216 -5.28 22.59 -3.19
CA SER A 216 -6.63 22.03 -3.12
C SER A 216 -6.68 20.63 -2.51
N LYS A 217 -5.67 19.81 -2.74
CA LYS A 217 -5.56 18.47 -2.14
C LYS A 217 -5.46 18.46 -0.60
N TYR A 218 -5.09 19.58 0.02
CA TYR A 218 -4.92 19.70 1.47
C TYR A 218 -6.12 20.31 2.19
N TYR A 219 -7.28 20.43 1.54
CA TYR A 219 -8.47 21.07 2.12
C TYR A 219 -9.05 20.35 3.35
N SER A 220 -8.74 19.07 3.54
CA SER A 220 -9.30 18.24 4.62
C SER A 220 -8.29 17.83 5.69
N VAL A 221 -7.12 18.48 5.77
CA VAL A 221 -6.03 18.06 6.67
C VAL A 221 -6.05 18.74 8.04
N ARG A 222 -7.19 19.23 8.51
CA ARG A 222 -7.30 19.85 9.84
C ARG A 222 -7.00 18.85 10.94
N TYR A 223 -6.24 19.29 11.95
CA TYR A 223 -5.85 18.48 13.09
C TYR A 223 -7.04 17.92 13.87
N ASP A 224 -8.07 18.71 14.12
CA ASP A 224 -9.27 18.32 14.87
C ASP A 224 -10.11 17.24 14.19
N ILE A 225 -9.97 17.06 12.88
CA ILE A 225 -10.62 16.00 12.11
C ILE A 225 -9.88 14.67 12.29
N TRP A 226 -8.54 14.71 12.28
CA TRP A 226 -7.70 13.51 12.18
C TRP A 226 -7.05 13.05 13.49
N HIS A 227 -7.18 13.82 14.57
CA HIS A 227 -6.48 13.58 15.83
C HIS A 227 -6.73 12.18 16.40
N ASP A 228 -7.99 11.77 16.50
CA ASP A 228 -8.34 10.49 17.12
C ASP A 228 -7.90 9.29 16.27
N GLU A 229 -8.09 9.37 14.96
CA GLU A 229 -7.64 8.34 14.01
C GLU A 229 -6.11 8.23 13.98
N LEU A 230 -5.40 9.36 13.99
CA LEU A 230 -3.95 9.37 14.08
C LEU A 230 -3.46 8.61 15.31
N ILE A 231 -4.03 8.88 16.48
CA ILE A 231 -3.64 8.20 17.73
C ILE A 231 -3.92 6.70 17.64
N GLN A 232 -5.09 6.33 17.13
CA GLN A 232 -5.47 4.94 16.98
C GLN A 232 -4.50 4.19 16.06
N ARG A 233 -4.27 4.70 14.85
CA ARG A 233 -3.40 4.06 13.85
C ARG A 233 -1.94 4.04 14.28
N TYR A 234 -1.47 5.10 14.93
CA TYR A 234 -0.12 5.11 15.50
C TYR A 234 0.06 4.03 16.57
N ASN A 235 -0.86 3.91 17.51
CA ASN A 235 -0.78 2.92 18.56
C ASN A 235 -0.83 1.50 17.99
N GLU A 236 -1.73 1.23 17.05
CA GLU A 236 -1.84 -0.05 16.35
C GLU A 236 -0.51 -0.43 15.69
N LEU A 237 0.03 0.44 14.85
CA LEU A 237 1.28 0.16 14.14
C LEU A 237 2.48 0.06 15.09
N ASN A 238 2.54 0.91 16.12
CA ASN A 238 3.62 0.88 17.10
C ASN A 238 3.63 -0.42 17.92
N GLU A 239 2.48 -0.96 18.28
CA GLU A 239 2.40 -2.27 18.95
C GLU A 239 2.91 -3.41 18.06
N LEU A 240 2.63 -3.31 16.76
CA LEU A 240 3.04 -4.32 15.78
C LEU A 240 4.52 -4.27 15.44
N LEU A 241 5.07 -3.08 15.23
CA LEU A 241 6.38 -2.92 14.59
C LEU A 241 7.50 -2.45 15.52
N ARG A 242 7.21 -1.99 16.77
CA ARG A 242 8.24 -1.43 17.66
C ARG A 242 9.41 -2.38 17.94
N ASP A 243 9.17 -3.68 17.95
CA ASP A 243 10.16 -4.72 18.24
C ASP A 243 10.89 -5.26 17.00
N VAL A 244 10.46 -4.82 15.81
CA VAL A 244 11.10 -5.15 14.53
C VAL A 244 11.81 -3.97 13.88
N GLN A 245 11.82 -2.78 14.48
CA GLN A 245 12.38 -1.55 13.89
C GLN A 245 13.83 -1.68 13.43
N THR A 246 14.62 -2.53 14.08
CA THR A 246 16.03 -2.79 13.74
C THR A 246 16.24 -4.18 13.14
N SER A 247 15.19 -4.96 12.96
CA SER A 247 15.25 -6.32 12.41
C SER A 247 15.04 -6.29 10.90
N LEU A 248 15.88 -6.97 10.15
CA LEU A 248 15.74 -7.04 8.69
C LEU A 248 14.50 -7.87 8.30
N ILE A 249 13.90 -7.56 7.16
CA ILE A 249 12.92 -8.43 6.51
C ILE A 249 13.70 -9.55 5.83
N THR A 250 13.49 -10.79 6.27
CA THR A 250 14.20 -11.99 5.79
C THR A 250 13.38 -12.89 4.90
N GLY A 251 12.06 -12.74 4.90
CA GLY A 251 11.15 -13.52 4.07
C GLY A 251 9.93 -12.73 3.63
N HIS A 252 9.49 -13.01 2.40
CA HIS A 252 8.25 -12.52 1.83
C HIS A 252 7.69 -13.60 0.92
N GLU A 253 6.49 -14.10 1.23
CA GLU A 253 5.86 -15.19 0.51
C GLU A 253 4.40 -14.87 0.18
N PHE A 254 3.95 -15.26 -0.99
CA PHE A 254 2.54 -15.22 -1.34
C PHE A 254 1.89 -16.53 -0.91
N LEU A 255 0.83 -16.43 -0.13
CA LEU A 255 0.10 -17.58 0.38
C LEU A 255 -1.14 -17.86 -0.47
N ILE A 256 -1.54 -19.14 -0.45
CA ILE A 256 -2.85 -19.57 -0.95
C ILE A 256 -3.81 -19.59 0.24
N GLY A 257 -4.98 -19.00 0.06
CA GLY A 257 -6.02 -19.00 1.09
C GLY A 257 -7.39 -19.28 0.52
N GLU A 258 -8.29 -19.66 1.38
CA GLU A 258 -9.69 -19.89 1.07
C GLU A 258 -10.55 -18.79 1.67
N ARG A 259 -11.54 -18.32 0.93
CA ARG A 259 -12.50 -17.34 1.43
C ARG A 259 -13.35 -17.99 2.53
N VAL A 260 -13.54 -17.29 3.64
CA VAL A 260 -14.49 -17.67 4.69
C VAL A 260 -15.89 -17.21 4.28
N PRO A 261 -16.88 -18.13 4.12
CA PRO A 261 -18.24 -17.76 3.77
C PRO A 261 -18.90 -17.00 4.94
N THR A 262 -19.71 -16.02 4.61
CA THR A 262 -20.53 -15.31 5.60
C THR A 262 -21.61 -16.22 6.18
N ASP A 263 -22.16 -15.86 7.35
CA ASP A 263 -23.26 -16.62 7.96
C ASP A 263 -24.51 -16.65 7.08
N ALA A 264 -24.76 -15.58 6.34
CA ALA A 264 -25.88 -15.52 5.38
C ALA A 264 -25.67 -16.48 4.19
N GLU A 265 -24.45 -16.60 3.67
CA GLU A 265 -24.11 -17.54 2.61
C GLU A 265 -24.22 -18.98 3.10
N ARG A 266 -23.70 -19.28 4.29
CA ARG A 266 -23.85 -20.61 4.94
C ARG A 266 -25.33 -21.00 5.13
N ALA A 267 -26.15 -20.06 5.57
CA ALA A 267 -27.57 -20.30 5.73
C ALA A 267 -28.29 -20.54 4.40
N ALA A 268 -27.94 -19.78 3.35
CA ALA A 268 -28.49 -19.95 2.02
C ALA A 268 -28.09 -21.31 1.40
N ASP A 269 -26.85 -21.74 1.56
CA ASP A 269 -26.38 -23.03 1.09
C ASP A 269 -27.06 -24.19 1.83
N ALA A 270 -27.25 -24.07 3.14
CA ALA A 270 -27.97 -25.09 3.91
C ALA A 270 -29.42 -25.26 3.46
N VAL A 271 -30.09 -24.18 3.06
CA VAL A 271 -31.45 -24.24 2.48
C VAL A 271 -31.40 -24.90 1.11
N ALA A 272 -30.45 -24.52 0.25
CA ALA A 272 -30.31 -25.12 -1.09
C ALA A 272 -30.00 -26.64 -1.02
N ASP A 273 -29.15 -27.06 -0.09
CA ASP A 273 -28.83 -28.46 0.15
C ASP A 273 -30.07 -29.27 0.64
N ALA A 274 -30.86 -28.68 1.53
CA ALA A 274 -32.10 -29.29 2.01
C ALA A 274 -33.14 -29.44 0.89
N GLU A 275 -33.25 -28.44 0.00
CA GLU A 275 -34.13 -28.53 -1.18
C GLU A 275 -33.65 -29.57 -2.16
N ALA A 276 -32.35 -29.62 -2.49
CA ALA A 276 -31.76 -30.61 -3.40
C ALA A 276 -31.92 -32.06 -2.87
N LYS A 277 -31.76 -32.23 -1.55
CA LYS A 277 -32.01 -33.53 -0.90
C LYS A 277 -33.47 -33.95 -1.04
N ARG A 278 -34.43 -33.05 -0.77
CA ARG A 278 -35.85 -33.29 -0.89
C ARG A 278 -36.22 -33.71 -2.33
N GLU A 279 -35.71 -33.02 -3.34
CA GLU A 279 -35.94 -33.35 -4.75
C GLU A 279 -35.36 -34.70 -5.12
N ALA A 280 -34.18 -35.06 -4.60
CA ALA A 280 -33.54 -36.34 -4.81
C ALA A 280 -34.37 -37.50 -4.18
N ASP A 281 -34.86 -37.30 -2.96
CA ASP A 281 -35.69 -38.27 -2.23
C ASP A 281 -37.04 -38.45 -2.93
N GLU A 282 -37.70 -37.37 -3.40
CA GLU A 282 -38.94 -37.45 -4.17
C GLU A 282 -38.74 -38.24 -5.48
N LYS A 283 -37.64 -38.01 -6.20
CA LYS A 283 -37.31 -38.70 -7.43
C LYS A 283 -37.02 -40.20 -7.19
N ALA A 284 -36.28 -40.51 -6.13
CA ALA A 284 -36.01 -41.90 -5.73
C ALA A 284 -37.29 -42.64 -5.35
N ALA A 285 -38.21 -42.01 -4.64
CA ALA A 285 -39.50 -42.56 -4.29
C ALA A 285 -40.38 -42.80 -5.54
N GLU A 286 -40.36 -41.87 -6.51
CA GLU A 286 -41.08 -42.06 -7.77
C GLU A 286 -40.52 -43.21 -8.60
N GLU A 287 -39.20 -43.37 -8.69
CA GLU A 287 -38.55 -44.49 -9.38
C GLU A 287 -38.89 -45.83 -8.71
N ALA A 288 -38.76 -45.89 -7.37
CA ALA A 288 -39.12 -47.09 -6.62
C ALA A 288 -40.59 -47.48 -6.79
N ARG A 289 -41.50 -46.50 -6.83
CA ARG A 289 -42.92 -46.72 -7.12
C ARG A 289 -43.15 -47.26 -8.53
N LYS A 290 -42.45 -46.74 -9.54
CA LYS A 290 -42.53 -47.24 -10.92
C LYS A 290 -42.04 -48.68 -11.02
N ASP A 291 -40.94 -49.00 -10.37
CA ASP A 291 -40.39 -50.36 -10.36
C ASP A 291 -41.30 -51.36 -9.64
N ALA A 292 -41.86 -50.97 -8.49
CA ALA A 292 -42.84 -51.75 -7.76
C ALA A 292 -44.15 -52.02 -8.62
N MET A 293 -44.60 -50.95 -9.29
CA MET A 293 -45.76 -51.15 -10.22
C MET A 293 -45.42 -52.04 -11.39
N LYS A 294 -44.21 -51.99 -11.92
CA LYS A 294 -43.76 -52.89 -12.99
C LYS A 294 -43.67 -54.31 -12.48
N ALA A 295 -43.07 -54.60 -11.35
CA ALA A 295 -42.96 -55.86 -10.71
C ALA A 295 -44.37 -56.46 -10.43
N MET A 296 -45.28 -55.65 -9.88
CA MET A 296 -46.65 -56.04 -9.61
C MET A 296 -47.40 -56.43 -10.87
N ARG A 297 -47.20 -55.77 -11.99
CA ARG A 297 -47.75 -56.08 -13.28
C ARG A 297 -47.22 -57.43 -13.85
N GLU A 298 -45.91 -57.63 -13.68
CA GLU A 298 -45.26 -58.86 -14.12
C GLU A 298 -45.77 -60.07 -13.32
N GLU A 299 -45.86 -59.94 -11.99
CA GLU A 299 -46.40 -60.97 -11.10
C GLU A 299 -47.89 -61.24 -11.34
N TYR A 300 -48.68 -60.22 -11.65
CA TYR A 300 -50.09 -60.41 -12.05
C TYR A 300 -50.24 -61.14 -13.37
N VAL A 301 -49.41 -60.81 -14.36
CA VAL A 301 -49.39 -61.48 -15.64
C VAL A 301 -48.95 -62.94 -15.51
N ALA A 302 -48.03 -63.22 -14.58
CA ALA A 302 -47.58 -64.59 -14.26
C ALA A 302 -48.60 -65.40 -13.45
N GLY A 303 -49.70 -64.78 -12.98
CA GLY A 303 -50.75 -65.45 -12.18
C GLY A 303 -50.39 -65.67 -10.70
N ASN A 304 -49.32 -65.04 -10.19
CA ASN A 304 -48.84 -65.28 -8.83
C ASN A 304 -49.53 -64.35 -7.77
N ILE A 305 -50.16 -63.23 -8.20
CA ILE A 305 -50.94 -62.37 -7.32
C ILE A 305 -52.33 -62.09 -7.90
N ALA A 306 -53.31 -61.91 -6.99
CA ALA A 306 -54.68 -61.57 -7.36
C ALA A 306 -54.85 -60.06 -7.58
N ALA A 307 -55.86 -59.71 -8.40
CA ALA A 307 -56.17 -58.29 -8.60
C ALA A 307 -56.50 -57.59 -7.26
N GLY A 308 -55.82 -56.48 -6.98
CA GLY A 308 -56.06 -55.70 -5.77
C GLY A 308 -55.07 -55.92 -4.61
N GLN A 309 -54.13 -56.86 -4.72
CA GLN A 309 -53.04 -57.00 -3.75
C GLN A 309 -51.97 -55.89 -3.97
N THR A 310 -51.48 -55.36 -2.89
CA THR A 310 -50.38 -54.39 -2.87
C THR A 310 -49.07 -55.06 -2.50
N ILE A 311 -48.01 -54.82 -3.24
CA ILE A 311 -46.65 -55.23 -2.90
C ILE A 311 -46.01 -54.13 -2.06
N GLU A 312 -45.48 -54.47 -0.87
CA GLU A 312 -44.64 -53.55 -0.10
C GLU A 312 -43.28 -53.34 -0.81
N TYR A 313 -42.88 -52.13 -0.94
CA TYR A 313 -41.56 -51.76 -1.47
C TYR A 313 -40.84 -50.84 -0.52
N THR A 314 -39.54 -51.02 -0.41
CA THR A 314 -38.64 -50.16 0.34
C THR A 314 -37.96 -49.20 -0.61
N VAL A 315 -37.93 -47.94 -0.24
CA VAL A 315 -37.11 -46.95 -0.92
C VAL A 315 -35.71 -47.03 -0.29
N GLU A 316 -34.72 -47.41 -1.08
CA GLU A 316 -33.34 -47.30 -0.63
C GLU A 316 -32.99 -45.82 -0.47
N GLU A 317 -32.71 -45.42 0.78
CA GLU A 317 -32.11 -44.09 1.02
C GLU A 317 -30.77 -44.05 0.32
N LYS A 318 -30.68 -43.27 -0.77
CA LYS A 318 -29.39 -42.94 -1.35
C LYS A 318 -28.68 -42.00 -0.39
N PRO A 319 -27.37 -42.23 -0.08
CA PRO A 319 -26.61 -41.30 0.74
C PRO A 319 -26.76 -39.93 0.13
N ALA A 320 -26.93 -38.92 1.02
CA ALA A 320 -26.95 -37.54 0.61
C ALA A 320 -25.72 -37.33 -0.29
N ARG A 321 -25.93 -36.76 -1.46
CA ARG A 321 -24.82 -36.40 -2.37
C ARG A 321 -23.85 -35.59 -1.54
N GLU A 322 -22.58 -36.03 -1.43
CA GLU A 322 -21.54 -35.15 -0.94
C GLU A 322 -21.62 -33.89 -1.81
N THR A 323 -22.25 -32.87 -1.28
CA THR A 323 -22.21 -31.57 -1.90
C THR A 323 -20.76 -31.15 -1.74
N ASP A 324 -20.06 -31.02 -2.86
CA ASP A 324 -18.76 -30.39 -2.90
C ASP A 324 -18.89 -28.99 -2.32
N GLY A 325 -18.82 -28.84 -1.01
CA GLY A 325 -18.94 -27.64 -0.23
C GLY A 325 -19.40 -26.38 -0.99
N TYR A 326 -19.92 -25.45 -0.34
CA TYR A 326 -20.50 -24.20 -0.82
C TYR A 326 -20.15 -23.79 -2.26
N LYS A 327 -21.11 -23.60 -3.12
CA LYS A 327 -20.92 -23.08 -4.49
C LYS A 327 -20.15 -21.75 -4.52
N TYR A 328 -20.10 -21.04 -3.39
CA TYR A 328 -19.48 -19.73 -3.20
C TYR A 328 -18.09 -19.79 -2.55
N THR A 329 -17.65 -20.92 -2.01
CA THR A 329 -16.48 -21.03 -1.13
C THR A 329 -15.22 -21.57 -1.77
N LYS A 330 -15.27 -22.08 -2.98
CA LYS A 330 -14.04 -22.39 -3.73
C LYS A 330 -13.43 -21.15 -4.36
N TYR A 331 -13.26 -20.09 -3.59
CA TYR A 331 -12.36 -19.02 -3.98
C TYR A 331 -11.00 -19.29 -3.32
N THR A 332 -10.09 -19.88 -4.06
CA THR A 332 -8.68 -19.92 -3.71
C THR A 332 -8.08 -18.62 -4.22
N SER A 333 -7.52 -17.82 -3.33
CA SER A 333 -6.75 -16.65 -3.70
C SER A 333 -5.40 -17.09 -4.27
N ASP A 334 -5.29 -17.09 -5.58
CA ASP A 334 -4.05 -17.30 -6.32
C ASP A 334 -3.51 -15.98 -6.96
N ASP A 335 -4.11 -14.86 -6.59
CA ASP A 335 -3.83 -13.52 -7.14
C ASP A 335 -2.79 -12.71 -6.36
N ASN A 336 -2.02 -13.38 -5.48
CA ASN A 336 -1.00 -12.76 -4.63
C ASN A 336 -1.56 -11.71 -3.62
N SER A 337 -2.79 -11.89 -3.19
CA SER A 337 -3.49 -11.00 -2.25
C SER A 337 -3.33 -11.39 -0.78
N ILE A 338 -2.67 -12.51 -0.49
CA ILE A 338 -2.34 -12.95 0.86
C ILE A 338 -0.82 -13.08 0.97
N VAL A 339 -0.25 -12.42 1.95
CA VAL A 339 1.20 -12.28 2.09
C VAL A 339 1.66 -12.71 3.47
N LEU A 340 2.75 -13.47 3.54
CA LEU A 340 3.51 -13.74 4.75
C LEU A 340 4.81 -12.95 4.72
N VAL A 341 5.01 -12.08 5.71
CA VAL A 341 6.27 -11.35 5.92
C VAL A 341 6.98 -11.91 7.15
N THR A 342 8.28 -12.16 7.02
CA THR A 342 9.13 -12.70 8.10
C THR A 342 10.26 -11.74 8.43
N TYR A 343 10.44 -11.44 9.70
CA TYR A 343 11.52 -10.62 10.23
C TYR A 343 12.63 -11.48 10.85
N GLU A 344 13.84 -10.96 10.88
CA GLU A 344 15.03 -11.64 11.42
C GLU A 344 14.88 -12.09 12.88
N ASN A 345 14.13 -11.34 13.69
CA ASN A 345 13.84 -11.71 15.09
C ASN A 345 12.80 -12.84 15.23
N GLY A 346 12.33 -13.42 14.13
CA GLY A 346 11.34 -14.49 14.08
C GLY A 346 9.87 -14.05 14.06
N LYS A 347 9.59 -12.78 14.22
CA LYS A 347 8.22 -12.27 14.12
C LYS A 347 7.72 -12.32 12.68
N ARG A 348 6.48 -12.78 12.49
CA ARG A 348 5.86 -12.93 11.16
C ARG A 348 4.47 -12.32 11.14
N PHE A 349 4.05 -11.83 9.97
CA PHE A 349 2.73 -11.27 9.74
C PHE A 349 2.08 -11.95 8.54
N ILE A 350 0.85 -12.43 8.70
CA ILE A 350 -0.01 -12.80 7.58
C ILE A 350 -0.89 -11.57 7.29
N LEU A 351 -0.86 -11.09 6.06
CA LEU A 351 -1.61 -9.92 5.60
C LEU A 351 -2.64 -10.35 4.57
N ASN A 352 -3.89 -9.92 4.74
CA ASN A 352 -4.99 -10.19 3.82
C ASN A 352 -5.42 -8.90 3.12
N TYR A 353 -5.14 -8.79 1.84
CA TYR A 353 -5.52 -7.66 0.98
C TYR A 353 -6.91 -7.82 0.34
N ASN A 354 -7.66 -8.86 0.69
CA ASN A 354 -9.02 -9.08 0.20
C ASN A 354 -10.04 -8.33 1.05
N ASN A 355 -11.17 -7.97 0.44
CA ASN A 355 -12.33 -7.38 1.12
C ASN A 355 -13.25 -8.43 1.79
N PHE A 356 -12.72 -9.62 2.06
CA PHE A 356 -13.39 -10.73 2.76
C PHE A 356 -12.40 -11.49 3.64
N ASP A 357 -12.91 -12.17 4.65
CA ASP A 357 -12.11 -13.02 5.53
C ASP A 357 -11.57 -14.23 4.77
N ILE A 358 -10.35 -14.63 5.12
CA ILE A 358 -9.68 -15.78 4.54
C ILE A 358 -9.20 -16.76 5.60
N THR A 359 -9.04 -18.02 5.23
CA THR A 359 -8.22 -19.00 5.95
C THR A 359 -7.03 -19.39 5.10
N THR A 360 -5.87 -19.53 5.75
CA THR A 360 -4.62 -19.98 5.10
C THR A 360 -3.85 -20.89 6.03
N VAL A 361 -2.91 -21.64 5.50
CA VAL A 361 -2.07 -22.58 6.27
C VAL A 361 -0.63 -22.13 6.23
N VAL A 362 -0.02 -21.97 7.40
CA VAL A 362 1.40 -21.66 7.58
C VAL A 362 2.00 -22.66 8.56
N ASP A 363 3.08 -23.33 8.20
CA ASP A 363 3.75 -24.37 9.00
C ASP A 363 2.81 -25.50 9.49
N GLY A 364 1.76 -25.80 8.75
CA GLY A 364 0.77 -26.82 9.09
C GLY A 364 -0.34 -26.36 10.04
N GLU A 365 -0.33 -25.12 10.48
CA GLU A 365 -1.39 -24.49 11.28
C GLU A 365 -2.30 -23.62 10.42
N THR A 366 -3.60 -23.64 10.72
CA THR A 366 -4.61 -22.87 10.00
C THR A 366 -4.86 -21.53 10.71
N TYR A 367 -4.75 -20.44 9.97
CA TYR A 367 -5.00 -19.09 10.43
C TYR A 367 -6.19 -18.47 9.71
N THR A 368 -7.04 -17.79 10.45
CA THR A 368 -8.12 -16.96 9.89
C THR A 368 -7.69 -15.50 9.98
N VAL A 369 -7.76 -14.79 8.85
CA VAL A 369 -7.40 -13.37 8.77
C VAL A 369 -8.58 -12.60 8.21
N GLY A 370 -9.02 -11.58 8.94
CA GLY A 370 -10.14 -10.73 8.55
C GLY A 370 -9.91 -9.94 7.27
N SER A 371 -10.97 -9.43 6.70
CA SER A 371 -10.97 -8.53 5.54
C SER A 371 -10.05 -7.33 5.80
N TYR A 372 -9.15 -7.01 4.85
CA TYR A 372 -8.13 -5.97 4.99
C TYR A 372 -7.43 -6.00 6.35
N GLY A 373 -7.13 -7.21 6.83
CA GLY A 373 -6.61 -7.46 8.16
C GLY A 373 -5.25 -8.16 8.17
N TYR A 374 -4.77 -8.40 9.36
CA TYR A 374 -3.51 -9.10 9.59
C TYR A 374 -3.60 -10.05 10.79
N THR A 375 -2.66 -11.00 10.83
CA THR A 375 -2.44 -11.87 11.99
C THR A 375 -0.95 -11.96 12.28
N VAL A 376 -0.57 -11.84 13.56
CA VAL A 376 0.81 -11.94 14.03
C VAL A 376 1.10 -13.39 14.40
N ILE A 377 2.22 -13.93 13.90
CA ILE A 377 2.75 -15.25 14.26
C ILE A 377 4.10 -15.04 14.93
N GLN A 378 4.29 -15.66 16.07
CA GLN A 378 5.55 -15.64 16.82
C GLN A 378 6.30 -16.95 16.66
#